data_c2de5bd21bea650bb14be5cdd300a29c
#
_entry.id   c2de5bd21bea650bb14be5cdd300a29c
#
_cell.length_a   1.000
_cell.length_b   1.000
_cell.length_c   1.000
_cell.angle_alpha   90.00
_cell.angle_beta   90.00
_cell.angle_gamma   90.00
#
_symmetry.space_group_name_H-M   'P 1'
#
loop_
_entity.id
_entity.type
_entity.pdbx_description
1 polymer ?
#
loop_
_entity_poly.entity_id
_entity_poly.type
_entity_poly.pdbx_seq_one_letter_code
_entity_poly.pdbx_strand_id
1 'polypeptide(L)'
;MKYINVAINLPVKNLFKQFTYAVPPQLDHVDVGWRVVVPFGYQTVEGFVTSLAAAAPAEYECKEILATLDTRPWFDAEMLATANWLSEYYLCSPAEAMRLFIPGKTSIKRQAVYNDEGKLIAYDYENKLKIKTRICFVVTKAGREALVAYNKRLRAQMHALEVLAEAERPLSGE
;
A
#
# COMPACT_ATOMS: atom_id res chain seq x y z
N MET A 1 21.03 -12.82 12.56
CA MET A 1 20.43 -11.56 12.11
C MET A 1 20.09 -11.75 10.64
N LYS A 2 18.86 -11.45 10.21
CA LYS A 2 18.40 -11.62 8.82
C LYS A 2 18.70 -10.36 8.03
N TYR A 3 19.18 -10.51 6.81
CA TYR A 3 19.47 -9.39 5.91
C TYR A 3 18.67 -9.52 4.61
N ILE A 4 18.21 -8.39 4.08
CA ILE A 4 17.40 -8.32 2.87
C ILE A 4 17.95 -7.25 1.93
N ASN A 5 17.84 -7.50 0.64
CA ASN A 5 18.11 -6.51 -0.41
C ASN A 5 16.83 -5.79 -0.78
N VAL A 6 16.89 -4.48 -0.83
CA VAL A 6 15.74 -3.60 -1.02
C VAL A 6 15.98 -2.67 -2.20
N ALA A 7 15.05 -2.67 -3.13
CA ALA A 7 14.94 -1.65 -4.18
C ALA A 7 14.21 -0.43 -3.61
N ILE A 8 14.89 0.72 -3.60
CA ILE A 8 14.38 1.96 -2.98
C ILE A 8 13.42 2.67 -3.93
N ASN A 9 12.21 2.94 -3.46
CA ASN A 9 11.18 3.64 -4.22
C ASN A 9 11.35 5.17 -4.13
N LEU A 10 12.33 5.68 -4.83
CA LEU A 10 12.57 7.12 -4.98
C LEU A 10 12.55 7.50 -6.46
N PRO A 11 11.96 8.65 -6.83
CA PRO A 11 11.97 9.16 -8.21
C PRO A 11 13.30 9.84 -8.55
N VAL A 12 14.39 9.12 -8.31
CA VAL A 12 15.75 9.58 -8.64
C VAL A 12 16.24 8.83 -9.87
N LYS A 13 16.62 9.56 -10.91
CA LYS A 13 17.21 8.98 -12.11
C LYS A 13 18.45 8.15 -11.75
N ASN A 14 18.54 6.93 -12.28
CA ASN A 14 19.68 6.02 -12.12
C ASN A 14 19.82 5.32 -10.75
N LEU A 15 18.77 5.18 -9.97
CA LEU A 15 18.82 4.37 -8.74
C LEU A 15 18.64 2.86 -9.06
N PHE A 16 19.59 2.30 -9.81
CA PHE A 16 19.60 0.87 -10.18
C PHE A 16 20.15 -0.03 -9.06
N LYS A 17 20.82 0.58 -8.07
CA LYS A 17 21.44 -0.16 -6.97
C LYS A 17 20.40 -0.55 -5.93
N GLN A 18 20.45 -1.82 -5.51
CA GLN A 18 19.76 -2.30 -4.33
C GLN A 18 20.60 -2.06 -3.08
N PHE A 19 19.96 -1.91 -1.94
CA PHE A 19 20.62 -1.67 -0.66
C PHE A 19 20.25 -2.76 0.32
N THR A 20 21.24 -3.22 1.08
CA THR A 20 21.03 -4.24 2.10
C THR A 20 20.62 -3.60 3.42
N TYR A 21 19.57 -4.15 4.03
CA TYR A 21 19.07 -3.77 5.35
C TYR A 21 18.99 -4.97 6.26
N ALA A 22 19.14 -4.73 7.57
CA ALA A 22 18.90 -5.71 8.60
C ALA A 22 17.41 -5.77 8.92
N VAL A 23 16.94 -6.97 9.24
CA VAL A 23 15.57 -7.21 9.69
C VAL A 23 15.59 -7.33 11.22
N PRO A 24 14.95 -6.39 11.95
CA PRO A 24 14.90 -6.47 13.40
C PRO A 24 14.00 -7.65 13.85
N PRO A 25 14.21 -8.23 15.05
CA PRO A 25 13.51 -9.44 15.50
C PRO A 25 11.96 -9.32 15.45
N GLN A 26 11.40 -8.14 15.73
CA GLN A 26 9.97 -7.89 15.68
C GLN A 26 9.38 -7.94 14.29
N LEU A 27 10.20 -7.85 13.25
CA LEU A 27 9.81 -7.90 11.82
C LEU A 27 10.37 -9.15 11.11
N ASP A 28 10.73 -10.20 11.84
CA ASP A 28 11.37 -11.42 11.28
C ASP A 28 10.51 -12.15 10.23
N HIS A 29 9.19 -11.91 10.24
CA HIS A 29 8.25 -12.40 9.24
C HIS A 29 8.43 -11.75 7.85
N VAL A 30 9.15 -10.63 7.75
CA VAL A 30 9.41 -9.95 6.46
C VAL A 30 10.32 -10.81 5.60
N ASP A 31 9.92 -11.02 4.36
CA ASP A 31 10.63 -11.83 3.38
C ASP A 31 10.60 -11.18 1.98
N VAL A 32 11.05 -11.88 0.98
CA VAL A 32 11.01 -11.46 -0.43
C VAL A 32 9.58 -11.11 -0.84
N GLY A 33 9.43 -10.04 -1.60
CA GLY A 33 8.13 -9.56 -2.07
C GLY A 33 7.38 -8.62 -1.11
N TRP A 34 7.93 -8.34 0.07
CA TRP A 34 7.35 -7.39 1.01
C TRP A 34 7.66 -5.94 0.65
N ARG A 35 6.74 -5.05 0.98
CA ARG A 35 6.97 -3.60 0.98
C ARG A 35 7.36 -3.17 2.39
N VAL A 36 8.45 -2.44 2.48
CA VAL A 36 9.04 -2.03 3.76
C VAL A 36 9.30 -0.54 3.79
N VAL A 37 9.39 -0.01 4.97
CA VAL A 37 9.82 1.36 5.24
C VAL A 37 11.25 1.33 5.70
N VAL A 38 12.11 2.06 5.02
CA VAL A 38 13.56 2.07 5.28
C VAL A 38 14.11 3.49 5.44
N PRO A 39 15.14 3.67 6.27
CA PRO A 39 15.87 4.92 6.34
C PRO A 39 16.84 5.02 5.15
N PHE A 40 16.74 6.07 4.35
CA PHE A 40 17.62 6.32 3.22
C PHE A 40 18.12 7.77 3.24
N GLY A 41 19.42 7.96 3.48
CA GLY A 41 19.97 9.27 3.77
C GLY A 41 19.30 9.90 5.00
N TYR A 42 18.72 11.06 4.83
CA TYR A 42 17.96 11.79 5.86
C TYR A 42 16.44 11.58 5.76
N GLN A 43 16.00 10.70 4.85
CA GLN A 43 14.59 10.45 4.58
C GLN A 43 14.18 9.04 5.02
N THR A 44 12.90 8.89 5.23
CA THR A 44 12.25 7.59 5.39
C THR A 44 11.44 7.32 4.14
N VAL A 45 11.71 6.22 3.47
CA VAL A 45 11.15 5.90 2.16
C VAL A 45 10.60 4.48 2.08
N GLU A 46 9.73 4.26 1.12
CA GLU A 46 9.27 2.92 0.75
C GLU A 46 10.37 2.17 -0.01
N GLY A 47 10.48 0.89 0.25
CA GLY A 47 11.33 -0.02 -0.49
C GLY A 47 10.65 -1.36 -0.71
N PHE A 48 11.15 -2.10 -1.68
CA PHE A 48 10.64 -3.40 -2.07
C PHE A 48 11.72 -4.46 -1.84
N VAL A 49 11.40 -5.49 -1.06
CA VAL A 49 12.32 -6.59 -0.79
C VAL A 49 12.42 -7.47 -2.02
N THR A 50 13.59 -7.52 -2.63
CA THR A 50 13.85 -8.25 -3.88
C THR A 50 14.51 -9.58 -3.67
N SER A 51 15.35 -9.72 -2.64
CA SER A 51 16.04 -10.95 -2.30
C SER A 51 16.51 -10.97 -0.84
N LEU A 52 16.85 -12.12 -0.33
CA LEU A 52 17.59 -12.26 0.92
C LEU A 52 19.08 -12.00 0.66
N ALA A 53 19.78 -11.40 1.64
CA ALA A 53 21.21 -11.22 1.60
C ALA A 53 21.89 -12.21 2.57
N ALA A 54 22.99 -12.81 2.15
CA ALA A 54 23.70 -13.81 2.95
C ALA A 54 24.39 -13.20 4.19
N ALA A 55 24.82 -11.94 4.09
CA ALA A 55 25.52 -11.23 5.15
C ALA A 55 25.31 -9.71 5.05
N ALA A 56 25.67 -8.98 6.09
CA ALA A 56 25.76 -7.53 6.04
C ALA A 56 26.87 -7.09 5.06
N PRO A 57 26.66 -5.99 4.33
CA PRO A 57 27.70 -5.42 3.48
C PRO A 57 28.89 -4.96 4.33
N ALA A 58 30.10 -5.19 3.84
CA ALA A 58 31.31 -4.76 4.53
C ALA A 58 31.64 -3.26 4.32
N GLU A 59 31.02 -2.66 3.30
CA GLU A 59 31.35 -1.29 2.84
C GLU A 59 30.65 -0.18 3.62
N TYR A 60 29.53 -0.51 4.32
CA TYR A 60 28.75 0.48 5.07
C TYR A 60 27.99 -0.19 6.22
N GLU A 61 27.64 0.61 7.22
CA GLU A 61 26.81 0.17 8.33
C GLU A 61 25.39 -0.16 7.85
N CYS A 62 24.98 -1.41 8.08
CA CYS A 62 23.68 -1.92 7.67
C CYS A 62 22.60 -1.39 8.63
N LYS A 63 21.75 -0.49 8.14
CA LYS A 63 20.61 0.03 8.90
C LYS A 63 19.48 -1.00 8.94
N GLU A 64 18.62 -0.88 9.95
CA GLU A 64 17.43 -1.73 10.08
C GLU A 64 16.25 -1.16 9.28
N ILE A 65 15.36 -2.05 8.83
CA ILE A 65 14.04 -1.63 8.35
C ILE A 65 13.20 -1.11 9.51
N LEU A 66 12.34 -0.15 9.25
CA LEU A 66 11.55 0.52 10.30
C LEU A 66 10.17 -0.11 10.49
N ALA A 67 9.54 -0.54 9.40
CA ALA A 67 8.20 -1.12 9.42
C ALA A 67 7.91 -1.90 8.13
N THR A 68 6.84 -2.68 8.13
CA THR A 68 6.19 -3.21 6.92
C THR A 68 4.98 -2.35 6.56
N LEU A 69 4.65 -2.31 5.26
CA LEU A 69 3.47 -1.59 4.76
C LEU A 69 2.27 -2.52 4.51
N ASP A 70 2.49 -3.81 4.58
CA ASP A 70 1.50 -4.83 4.26
C ASP A 70 1.44 -5.92 5.35
N THR A 71 0.37 -6.69 5.34
CA THR A 71 0.19 -7.86 6.23
C THR A 71 0.62 -9.17 5.56
N ARG A 72 1.01 -9.12 4.28
CA ARG A 72 1.48 -10.26 3.48
C ARG A 72 2.40 -9.75 2.35
N PRO A 73 3.19 -10.61 1.71
CA PRO A 73 3.98 -10.22 0.55
C PRO A 73 3.07 -9.65 -0.54
N TRP A 74 3.47 -8.53 -1.13
CA TRP A 74 2.76 -7.91 -2.25
C TRP A 74 3.16 -8.53 -3.57
N PHE A 75 4.45 -8.83 -3.72
CA PHE A 75 5.03 -9.36 -4.95
C PHE A 75 5.30 -10.85 -4.82
N ASP A 76 4.80 -11.63 -5.74
CA ASP A 76 5.20 -13.02 -5.92
C ASP A 76 6.46 -13.16 -6.79
N ALA A 77 6.93 -14.38 -7.00
CA ALA A 77 8.12 -14.65 -7.78
C ALA A 77 7.98 -14.26 -9.25
N GLU A 78 6.79 -14.39 -9.84
CA GLU A 78 6.52 -14.05 -11.23
C GLU A 78 6.52 -12.53 -11.42
N MET A 79 5.90 -11.79 -10.51
CA MET A 79 5.94 -10.32 -10.50
C MET A 79 7.36 -9.78 -10.36
N LEU A 80 8.18 -10.38 -9.49
CA LEU A 80 9.58 -10.01 -9.31
C LEU A 80 10.42 -10.30 -10.56
N ALA A 81 10.24 -11.45 -11.16
CA ALA A 81 10.93 -11.81 -12.41
C ALA A 81 10.55 -10.86 -13.55
N THR A 82 9.26 -10.54 -13.66
CA THR A 82 8.74 -9.60 -14.66
C THR A 82 9.27 -8.18 -14.42
N ALA A 83 9.32 -7.71 -13.17
CA ALA A 83 9.89 -6.42 -12.81
C ALA A 83 11.38 -6.32 -13.15
N ASN A 84 12.14 -7.36 -12.91
CA ASN A 84 13.55 -7.42 -13.28
C ASN A 84 13.73 -7.36 -14.81
N TRP A 85 12.94 -8.14 -15.56
CA TRP A 85 12.96 -8.08 -17.02
C TRP A 85 12.58 -6.69 -17.54
N LEU A 86 11.53 -6.05 -16.98
CA LEU A 86 11.15 -4.68 -17.34
C LEU A 86 12.26 -3.68 -17.04
N SER A 87 12.93 -3.81 -15.90
CA SER A 87 14.04 -2.93 -15.51
C SER A 87 15.21 -3.01 -16.49
N GLU A 88 15.57 -4.21 -16.92
CA GLU A 88 16.64 -4.45 -17.90
C GLU A 88 16.25 -3.99 -19.30
N TYR A 89 15.05 -4.32 -19.75
CA TYR A 89 14.59 -4.02 -21.12
C TYR A 89 14.36 -2.53 -21.34
N TYR A 90 13.73 -1.84 -20.38
CA TYR A 90 13.42 -0.40 -20.49
C TYR A 90 14.46 0.51 -19.82
N LEU A 91 15.51 -0.05 -19.25
CA LEU A 91 16.57 0.70 -18.54
C LEU A 91 15.98 1.62 -17.44
N CYS A 92 14.95 1.14 -16.73
CA CYS A 92 14.36 1.81 -15.58
C CYS A 92 14.84 1.18 -14.27
N SER A 93 14.70 1.88 -13.15
CA SER A 93 15.08 1.31 -11.85
C SER A 93 14.19 0.12 -11.49
N PRO A 94 14.69 -0.89 -10.75
CA PRO A 94 13.86 -2.01 -10.29
C PRO A 94 12.61 -1.57 -9.52
N ALA A 95 12.73 -0.51 -8.71
CA ALA A 95 11.60 0.03 -7.98
C ALA A 95 10.54 0.68 -8.90
N GLU A 96 10.94 1.33 -9.98
CA GLU A 96 10.00 1.87 -10.99
C GLU A 96 9.24 0.74 -11.68
N ALA A 97 9.91 -0.34 -12.06
CA ALA A 97 9.28 -1.52 -12.64
C ALA A 97 8.29 -2.17 -11.65
N MET A 98 8.69 -2.34 -10.39
CA MET A 98 7.84 -2.92 -9.35
C MET A 98 6.61 -2.05 -9.04
N ARG A 99 6.70 -0.74 -9.15
CA ARG A 99 5.55 0.17 -8.96
C ARG A 99 4.41 -0.06 -9.95
N LEU A 100 4.65 -0.63 -11.11
CA LEU A 100 3.61 -0.94 -12.10
C LEU A 100 2.61 -1.98 -11.58
N PHE A 101 3.02 -2.82 -10.64
CA PHE A 101 2.17 -3.84 -10.03
C PHE A 101 1.37 -3.31 -8.81
N ILE A 102 1.58 -2.06 -8.41
CA ILE A 102 0.89 -1.45 -7.27
C ILE A 102 -0.22 -0.53 -7.78
N PRO A 103 -1.51 -0.82 -7.51
CA PRO A 103 -2.60 0.02 -7.96
C PRO A 103 -2.60 1.36 -7.24
N GLY A 104 -2.66 2.44 -8.02
CA GLY A 104 -2.80 3.80 -7.51
C GLY A 104 -1.51 4.44 -7.00
N LYS A 105 -1.64 5.60 -6.36
CA LYS A 105 -0.53 6.29 -5.70
C LYS A 105 -0.44 5.82 -4.26
N THR A 106 0.69 5.22 -3.92
CA THR A 106 1.05 4.91 -2.53
C THR A 106 1.69 6.13 -1.88
N SER A 107 1.34 6.42 -0.65
CA SER A 107 2.04 7.39 0.17
C SER A 107 2.20 6.84 1.59
N ILE A 108 3.40 6.97 2.13
CA ILE A 108 3.67 6.62 3.53
C ILE A 108 3.24 7.79 4.39
N LYS A 109 2.36 7.54 5.35
CA LYS A 109 2.05 8.48 6.42
C LYS A 109 2.79 8.06 7.67
N ARG A 110 3.67 8.93 8.17
CA ARG A 110 4.34 8.75 9.45
C ARG A 110 3.49 9.38 10.55
N GLN A 111 3.16 8.62 11.57
CA GLN A 111 2.48 9.10 12.77
C GLN A 111 3.42 8.95 13.97
N ALA A 112 3.52 10.00 14.78
CA ALA A 112 4.27 9.93 16.02
C ALA A 112 3.40 9.25 17.10
N VAL A 113 3.97 8.27 17.77
CA VAL A 113 3.33 7.56 18.90
C VAL A 113 3.95 8.08 20.18
N TYR A 114 3.11 8.55 21.10
CA TYR A 114 3.51 9.08 22.40
C TYR A 114 3.05 8.16 23.51
N ASN A 115 3.81 8.11 24.61
CA ASN A 115 3.38 7.44 25.83
C ASN A 115 2.38 8.31 26.61
N ASP A 116 1.86 7.77 27.73
CA ASP A 116 0.91 8.46 28.60
C ASP A 116 1.47 9.76 29.22
N GLU A 117 2.79 9.90 29.27
CA GLU A 117 3.50 11.08 29.73
C GLU A 117 3.73 12.13 28.61
N GLY A 118 3.25 11.88 27.39
CA GLY A 118 3.43 12.77 26.25
C GLY A 118 4.83 12.72 25.61
N LYS A 119 5.67 11.73 25.95
CA LYS A 119 6.99 11.53 25.38
C LYS A 119 6.90 10.67 24.10
N LEU A 120 7.56 11.11 23.03
CA LEU A 120 7.66 10.34 21.80
C LEU A 120 8.39 9.01 22.05
N ILE A 121 7.73 7.88 21.74
CA ILE A 121 8.27 6.53 21.91
C ILE A 121 8.59 5.84 20.59
N ALA A 122 7.82 6.10 19.54
CA ALA A 122 7.98 5.45 18.26
C ALA A 122 7.35 6.28 17.13
N TYR A 123 7.56 5.84 15.90
CA TYR A 123 6.79 6.27 14.74
C TYR A 123 6.06 5.07 14.16
N ASP A 124 4.78 5.25 13.90
CA ASP A 124 3.97 4.29 13.15
C ASP A 124 3.90 4.73 11.67
N TYR A 125 3.83 3.74 10.78
CA TYR A 125 3.85 3.97 9.35
C TYR A 125 2.65 3.31 8.69
N GLU A 126 1.76 4.13 8.17
CA GLU A 126 0.57 3.69 7.43
C GLU A 126 0.75 3.86 5.93
N ASN A 127 0.33 2.84 5.21
CA ASN A 127 0.20 2.93 3.76
C ASN A 127 -1.16 3.54 3.40
N LYS A 128 -1.15 4.72 2.77
CA LYS A 128 -2.36 5.29 2.16
C LYS A 128 -2.42 4.90 0.69
N LEU A 129 -2.99 3.74 0.42
CA LEU A 129 -3.47 3.41 -0.91
C LEU A 129 -4.70 4.27 -1.20
N LYS A 130 -4.58 5.24 -2.11
CA LYS A 130 -5.74 5.94 -2.67
C LYS A 130 -6.42 5.02 -3.69
N ILE A 131 -7.16 4.04 -3.19
CA ILE A 131 -8.05 3.25 -4.03
C ILE A 131 -9.22 4.17 -4.40
N LYS A 132 -9.48 4.34 -5.69
CA LYS A 132 -10.71 5.00 -6.13
C LYS A 132 -11.89 4.11 -5.71
N THR A 133 -12.60 4.52 -4.69
CA THR A 133 -13.85 3.87 -4.31
C THR A 133 -14.99 4.53 -5.07
N ARG A 134 -15.85 3.73 -5.67
CA ARG A 134 -17.11 4.19 -6.24
C ARG A 134 -18.18 4.02 -5.16
N ILE A 135 -18.85 5.12 -4.82
CA ILE A 135 -20.01 5.06 -3.93
C ILE A 135 -21.15 4.45 -4.72
N CYS A 136 -21.68 3.34 -4.23
CA CYS A 136 -22.86 2.71 -4.80
C CYS A 136 -24.00 2.74 -3.79
N PHE A 137 -25.21 2.87 -4.30
CA PHE A 137 -26.42 2.90 -3.51
C PHE A 137 -27.21 1.62 -3.73
N VAL A 138 -27.78 1.09 -2.64
CA VAL A 138 -28.70 -0.04 -2.65
C VAL A 138 -29.90 0.31 -1.78
N VAL A 139 -31.08 -0.21 -2.16
CA VAL A 139 -32.27 -0.01 -1.34
C VAL A 139 -32.19 -0.87 -0.09
N THR A 140 -32.41 -0.27 1.07
CA THR A 140 -32.49 -0.96 2.36
C THR A 140 -33.90 -1.55 2.58
N LYS A 141 -34.05 -2.41 3.61
CA LYS A 141 -35.37 -2.93 4.00
C LYS A 141 -36.35 -1.79 4.32
N ALA A 142 -35.92 -0.79 5.08
CA ALA A 142 -36.71 0.41 5.38
C ALA A 142 -37.08 1.21 4.13
N GLY A 143 -36.17 1.30 3.13
CA GLY A 143 -36.47 1.93 1.85
C GLY A 143 -37.55 1.20 1.06
N ARG A 144 -37.55 -0.13 1.07
CA ARG A 144 -38.64 -0.95 0.44
C ARG A 144 -39.99 -0.78 1.15
N GLU A 145 -39.99 -0.71 2.47
CA GLU A 145 -41.18 -0.44 3.27
C GLU A 145 -41.75 0.98 3.00
N ALA A 146 -40.85 1.99 2.85
CA ALA A 146 -41.25 3.34 2.51
C ALA A 146 -41.89 3.47 1.11
N LEU A 147 -41.52 2.61 0.15
CA LEU A 147 -42.18 2.57 -1.17
C LEU A 147 -43.65 2.17 -1.08
N VAL A 148 -44.01 1.32 -0.13
CA VAL A 148 -45.42 0.90 0.09
C VAL A 148 -46.24 2.07 0.66
N ALA A 149 -45.58 2.94 1.46
CA ALA A 149 -46.20 4.11 2.09
C ALA A 149 -46.07 5.39 1.25
N TYR A 150 -46.37 5.34 -0.05
CA TYR A 150 -46.18 6.41 -1.02
C TYR A 150 -46.62 7.80 -0.53
N ASN A 151 -45.70 8.75 -0.57
CA ASN A 151 -45.89 10.14 -0.17
C ASN A 151 -45.76 11.12 -1.35
N LYS A 152 -46.86 11.73 -1.79
CA LYS A 152 -46.89 12.67 -2.92
C LYS A 152 -45.98 13.90 -2.76
N ARG A 153 -45.61 14.29 -1.53
CA ARG A 153 -44.71 15.41 -1.25
C ARG A 153 -43.23 15.10 -1.52
N LEU A 154 -42.85 13.82 -1.59
CA LEU A 154 -41.47 13.36 -1.72
C LEU A 154 -41.22 12.68 -3.07
N ARG A 155 -41.79 13.17 -4.16
CA ARG A 155 -41.76 12.55 -5.50
C ARG A 155 -40.35 12.15 -5.96
N ALA A 156 -39.36 13.03 -5.83
CA ALA A 156 -37.98 12.75 -6.27
C ALA A 156 -37.32 11.63 -5.45
N GLN A 157 -37.54 11.61 -4.14
CA GLN A 157 -37.02 10.58 -3.24
C GLN A 157 -37.70 9.23 -3.50
N MET A 158 -39.00 9.22 -3.75
CA MET A 158 -39.76 7.99 -4.09
C MET A 158 -39.30 7.42 -5.42
N HIS A 159 -39.12 8.27 -6.43
CA HIS A 159 -38.58 7.84 -7.73
C HIS A 159 -37.16 7.25 -7.60
N ALA A 160 -36.27 7.85 -6.82
CA ALA A 160 -34.94 7.31 -6.55
C ALA A 160 -35.00 5.93 -5.86
N LEU A 161 -35.91 5.74 -4.91
CA LEU A 161 -36.14 4.47 -4.24
C LEU A 161 -36.71 3.40 -5.19
N GLU A 162 -37.61 3.77 -6.11
CA GLU A 162 -38.16 2.88 -7.15
C GLU A 162 -37.03 2.37 -8.06
N VAL A 163 -36.19 3.27 -8.59
CA VAL A 163 -35.04 2.92 -9.43
C VAL A 163 -34.06 2.00 -8.71
N LEU A 164 -33.79 2.29 -7.43
CA LEU A 164 -32.92 1.44 -6.61
C LEU A 164 -33.53 0.08 -6.27
N ALA A 165 -34.87 0.01 -6.13
CA ALA A 165 -35.56 -1.24 -5.82
C ALA A 165 -35.65 -2.19 -7.02
N GLU A 166 -35.71 -1.64 -8.25
CA GLU A 166 -35.70 -2.39 -9.51
C GLU A 166 -34.30 -2.84 -9.94
N ALA A 167 -33.26 -2.22 -9.40
CA ALA A 167 -31.89 -2.52 -9.77
C ALA A 167 -31.44 -3.89 -9.22
N GLU A 168 -31.01 -4.80 -10.08
CA GLU A 168 -30.42 -6.09 -9.71
C GLU A 168 -29.04 -5.97 -9.06
N ARG A 169 -28.37 -4.82 -9.19
CA ARG A 169 -27.02 -4.53 -8.68
C ARG A 169 -26.94 -3.11 -8.12
N PRO A 170 -25.98 -2.84 -7.22
CA PRO A 170 -25.76 -1.48 -6.70
C PRO A 170 -25.56 -0.46 -7.82
N LEU A 171 -26.27 0.68 -7.76
CA LEU A 171 -26.15 1.77 -8.73
C LEU A 171 -25.15 2.81 -8.26
N SER A 172 -24.36 3.37 -9.17
CA SER A 172 -23.48 4.51 -8.89
C SER A 172 -24.27 5.82 -8.93
N GLY A 173 -23.86 6.77 -8.12
CA GLY A 173 -24.49 8.10 -8.03
C GLY A 173 -24.00 9.11 -9.10
N GLU A 174 -23.69 8.65 -10.32
CA GLU A 174 -23.41 9.53 -11.47
C GLU A 174 -24.66 9.82 -12.26
#